data_8787eaf48d3000f0d9a4a64296199682
#
_entry.id   8787eaf48d3000f0d9a4a64296199682
#
_cell.length_a   1.000
_cell.length_b   1.000
_cell.length_c   1.000
_cell.angle_alpha   90.00
_cell.angle_beta   90.00
_cell.angle_gamma   90.00
#
_symmetry.space_group_name_H-M   'P 1'
#
loop_
_entity.id
_entity.type
_entity.pdbx_description
1 polymer ?
#
loop_
_entity_poly.entity_id
_entity_poly.type
_entity_poly.pdbx_seq_one_letter_code
_entity_poly.pdbx_strand_id
1 'polypeptide(L)'
;MTERAMTQKSLVLAVLMTVLALPAFAQRQAIEAHPDGTGDPDAITCRPPQVIPGQRLPGPQVCKLNAQWALLRKNGQDISADGRDIVPDPKGSNIKAMNCHMQGGSATNGGGQMVCQSQ
;
A
#
# COMPACT_ATOMS: atom_id res chain seq x y z
N MET A 1 -59.82 -12.55 26.58
CA MET A 1 -59.19 -12.90 25.29
C MET A 1 -58.38 -11.76 24.65
N THR A 2 -58.19 -10.63 25.31
CA THR A 2 -57.47 -9.48 24.78
C THR A 2 -56.01 -9.38 25.21
N GLU A 3 -55.54 -10.19 26.16
CA GLU A 3 -54.14 -10.09 26.65
C GLU A 3 -53.11 -10.80 25.80
N ARG A 4 -53.54 -11.81 25.02
CA ARG A 4 -52.59 -12.54 24.16
C ARG A 4 -52.12 -11.79 22.91
N ALA A 5 -52.84 -10.77 22.48
CA ALA A 5 -52.50 -10.03 21.28
C ALA A 5 -51.42 -8.95 21.52
N MET A 6 -51.29 -8.46 22.75
CA MET A 6 -50.25 -7.43 23.07
C MET A 6 -48.86 -8.00 23.26
N THR A 7 -48.74 -9.22 23.78
CA THR A 7 -47.46 -9.91 24.01
C THR A 7 -46.77 -10.28 22.69
N GLN A 8 -47.57 -10.62 21.69
CA GLN A 8 -47.02 -11.03 20.39
C GLN A 8 -46.46 -9.85 19.58
N LYS A 9 -47.08 -8.68 19.69
CA LYS A 9 -46.56 -7.47 19.04
C LYS A 9 -45.30 -6.94 19.68
N SER A 10 -45.16 -7.06 21.00
CA SER A 10 -43.92 -6.67 21.71
C SER A 10 -42.75 -7.58 21.41
N LEU A 11 -42.99 -8.87 21.24
CA LEU A 11 -41.94 -9.84 20.89
C LEU A 11 -41.41 -9.63 19.46
N VAL A 12 -42.29 -9.31 18.51
CA VAL A 12 -41.88 -9.03 17.13
C VAL A 12 -41.06 -7.76 17.05
N LEU A 13 -41.40 -6.71 17.82
CA LEU A 13 -40.64 -5.47 17.85
C LEU A 13 -39.23 -5.65 18.47
N ALA A 14 -39.13 -6.52 19.51
CA ALA A 14 -37.85 -6.81 20.15
C ALA A 14 -36.89 -7.59 19.22
N VAL A 15 -37.41 -8.48 18.38
CA VAL A 15 -36.64 -9.26 17.42
C VAL A 15 -36.15 -8.37 16.25
N LEU A 16 -36.95 -7.36 15.85
CA LEU A 16 -36.54 -6.47 14.76
C LEU A 16 -35.40 -5.51 15.15
N MET A 17 -35.31 -5.16 16.45
CA MET A 17 -34.26 -4.25 16.93
C MET A 17 -32.89 -4.92 17.10
N THR A 18 -32.81 -6.24 17.18
CA THR A 18 -31.54 -6.96 17.36
C THR A 18 -30.80 -7.21 16.05
N VAL A 19 -31.46 -7.08 14.90
CA VAL A 19 -30.83 -7.34 13.60
C VAL A 19 -30.01 -6.15 13.08
N LEU A 20 -30.16 -4.94 13.64
CA LEU A 20 -29.47 -3.72 13.19
C LEU A 20 -28.12 -3.46 13.87
N ALA A 21 -27.71 -4.27 14.83
CA ALA A 21 -26.38 -4.22 15.40
C ALA A 21 -25.41 -5.10 14.57
N LEU A 22 -25.24 -4.78 13.30
CA LEU A 22 -24.09 -5.29 12.57
C LEU A 22 -22.85 -4.66 13.23
N PRO A 23 -21.91 -5.47 13.77
CA PRO A 23 -20.65 -4.93 14.20
C PRO A 23 -20.02 -4.31 12.97
N ALA A 24 -19.85 -2.99 12.98
CA ALA A 24 -18.95 -2.33 12.07
C ALA A 24 -17.58 -2.95 12.35
N PHE A 25 -17.17 -3.91 11.52
CA PHE A 25 -15.79 -4.33 11.48
C PHE A 25 -15.01 -3.09 11.07
N ALA A 26 -14.55 -2.35 12.08
CA ALA A 26 -13.55 -1.33 11.87
C ALA A 26 -12.37 -2.06 11.25
N GLN A 27 -12.17 -1.89 9.96
CA GLN A 27 -10.99 -2.40 9.26
C GLN A 27 -9.80 -1.77 9.97
N ARG A 28 -9.12 -2.56 10.79
CA ARG A 28 -7.91 -2.12 11.45
C ARG A 28 -6.89 -1.84 10.36
N GLN A 29 -6.58 -0.57 10.19
CA GLN A 29 -5.48 -0.17 9.35
C GLN A 29 -4.19 -0.55 10.06
N ALA A 30 -3.44 -1.48 9.49
CA ALA A 30 -2.10 -1.77 9.96
C ALA A 30 -1.16 -0.64 9.53
N ILE A 31 -0.21 -0.29 10.38
CA ILE A 31 0.83 0.70 10.08
C ILE A 31 2.15 -0.04 10.00
N GLU A 32 2.77 -0.01 8.84
CA GLU A 32 4.08 -0.62 8.58
C GLU A 32 5.02 0.40 7.97
N ALA A 33 6.26 0.44 8.47
CA ALA A 33 7.28 1.35 7.96
C ALA A 33 7.60 1.08 6.47
N HIS A 34 7.46 -0.16 6.03
CA HIS A 34 7.75 -0.58 4.67
C HIS A 34 6.79 -1.70 4.24
N PRO A 35 5.54 -1.36 3.88
CA PRO A 35 4.54 -2.35 3.53
C PRO A 35 4.98 -3.23 2.37
N ASP A 36 4.92 -4.54 2.56
CA ASP A 36 5.29 -5.54 1.54
C ASP A 36 4.08 -6.19 0.85
N GLY A 37 2.89 -5.91 1.37
CA GLY A 37 1.65 -6.43 0.84
C GLY A 37 1.30 -7.84 1.33
N THR A 38 1.96 -8.32 2.39
CA THR A 38 1.62 -9.60 3.03
C THR A 38 0.30 -9.51 3.79
N GLY A 39 -0.38 -10.65 3.96
CA GLY A 39 -1.65 -10.72 4.65
C GLY A 39 -2.86 -10.70 3.71
N ASP A 40 -4.01 -10.31 4.26
CA ASP A 40 -5.25 -10.22 3.50
C ASP A 40 -5.13 -9.18 2.37
N PRO A 41 -5.33 -9.56 1.09
CA PRO A 41 -5.18 -8.65 -0.05
C PRO A 41 -6.12 -7.45 0.01
N ASP A 42 -7.28 -7.58 0.63
CA ASP A 42 -8.29 -6.53 0.76
C ASP A 42 -8.10 -5.67 2.02
N ALA A 43 -7.18 -6.03 2.90
CA ALA A 43 -6.83 -5.21 4.06
C ALA A 43 -5.99 -4.00 3.65
N ILE A 44 -6.15 -2.91 4.40
CA ILE A 44 -5.43 -1.67 4.16
C ILE A 44 -4.23 -1.60 5.10
N THR A 45 -3.06 -1.39 4.52
CA THR A 45 -1.83 -1.09 5.26
C THR A 45 -1.37 0.32 4.92
N CYS A 46 -1.00 1.08 5.95
CA CYS A 46 -0.53 2.45 5.83
C CYS A 46 0.98 2.53 6.09
N ARG A 47 1.69 3.22 5.22
CA ARG A 47 3.07 3.63 5.46
C ARG A 47 3.07 4.96 6.23
N PRO A 48 3.82 5.09 7.33
CA PRO A 48 3.90 6.34 8.07
C PRO A 48 4.51 7.46 7.21
N PRO A 49 4.28 8.73 7.56
CA PRO A 49 4.88 9.87 6.89
C PRO A 49 6.40 9.75 6.79
N GLN A 50 6.94 10.07 5.61
CA GLN A 50 8.39 10.06 5.35
C GLN A 50 8.88 11.48 5.10
N VAL A 51 10.14 11.74 5.46
CA VAL A 51 10.77 13.03 5.20
C VAL A 51 10.97 13.21 3.70
N ILE A 52 10.45 14.32 3.16
CA ILE A 52 10.64 14.70 1.77
C ILE A 52 12.01 15.38 1.65
N PRO A 53 12.89 14.95 0.74
CA PRO A 53 14.19 15.60 0.53
C PRO A 53 14.04 17.11 0.30
N GLY A 54 14.78 17.92 1.05
CA GLY A 54 14.75 19.39 0.97
C GLY A 54 13.59 20.05 1.72
N GLN A 55 12.73 19.30 2.41
CA GLN A 55 11.66 19.84 3.23
C GLN A 55 11.87 19.50 4.71
N ARG A 56 11.42 20.41 5.59
CA ARG A 56 11.50 20.20 7.04
C ARG A 56 10.32 19.36 7.58
N LEU A 57 9.20 19.39 6.87
CA LEU A 57 7.99 18.67 7.25
C LEU A 57 7.94 17.31 6.55
N PRO A 58 7.49 16.27 7.24
CA PRO A 58 7.26 14.98 6.61
C PRO A 58 6.13 15.05 5.59
N GLY A 59 6.15 14.16 4.62
CA GLY A 59 5.08 13.97 3.65
C GLY A 59 3.83 13.35 4.28
N PRO A 60 2.82 13.05 3.46
CA PRO A 60 1.58 12.43 3.94
C PRO A 60 1.77 10.96 4.30
N GLN A 61 0.90 10.45 5.15
CA GLN A 61 0.70 9.02 5.33
C GLN A 61 0.10 8.42 4.06
N VAL A 62 0.63 7.31 3.59
CA VAL A 62 0.15 6.62 2.39
C VAL A 62 -0.50 5.30 2.77
N CYS A 63 -1.78 5.15 2.46
CA CYS A 63 -2.56 3.94 2.73
C CYS A 63 -2.99 3.28 1.42
N LYS A 64 -2.78 1.98 1.29
CA LYS A 64 -3.18 1.18 0.13
C LYS A 64 -3.62 -0.22 0.57
N LEU A 65 -4.34 -0.91 -0.30
CA LEU A 65 -4.62 -2.32 -0.13
C LEU A 65 -3.32 -3.15 -0.17
N ASN A 66 -3.28 -4.23 0.59
CA ASN A 66 -2.12 -5.14 0.57
C ASN A 66 -1.84 -5.67 -0.84
N ALA A 67 -2.87 -5.96 -1.64
CA ALA A 67 -2.71 -6.34 -3.03
C ALA A 67 -1.96 -5.27 -3.87
N GLN A 68 -2.20 -4.00 -3.61
CA GLN A 68 -1.51 -2.89 -4.29
C GLN A 68 -0.05 -2.77 -3.84
N TRP A 69 0.23 -2.93 -2.55
CA TRP A 69 1.59 -2.96 -2.04
C TRP A 69 2.38 -4.14 -2.62
N ALA A 70 1.77 -5.34 -2.65
CA ALA A 70 2.40 -6.53 -3.23
C ALA A 70 2.75 -6.33 -4.71
N LEU A 71 1.86 -5.66 -5.48
CA LEU A 71 2.12 -5.36 -6.89
C LEU A 71 3.29 -4.39 -7.05
N LEU A 72 3.38 -3.34 -6.23
CA LEU A 72 4.51 -2.41 -6.24
C LEU A 72 5.82 -3.14 -5.93
N ARG A 73 5.85 -3.99 -4.89
CA ARG A 73 7.05 -4.77 -4.52
C ARG A 73 7.45 -5.75 -5.62
N LYS A 74 6.48 -6.43 -6.24
CA LYS A 74 6.73 -7.33 -7.37
C LYS A 74 7.42 -6.60 -8.54
N ASN A 75 7.05 -5.36 -8.77
CA ASN A 75 7.62 -4.52 -9.83
C ASN A 75 8.90 -3.78 -9.41
N GLY A 76 9.40 -3.98 -8.18
CA GLY A 76 10.54 -3.23 -7.65
C GLY A 76 10.27 -1.74 -7.48
N GLN A 77 9.03 -1.38 -7.17
CA GLN A 77 8.55 -0.01 -7.06
C GLN A 77 8.08 0.31 -5.65
N ASP A 78 8.10 1.58 -5.31
CA ASP A 78 7.55 2.15 -4.09
C ASP A 78 6.82 3.46 -4.40
N ILE A 79 6.17 4.03 -3.40
CA ILE A 79 5.57 5.36 -3.49
C ILE A 79 6.58 6.39 -2.95
N SER A 80 6.70 7.52 -3.65
CA SER A 80 7.54 8.64 -3.22
C SER A 80 7.17 9.15 -1.82
N ALA A 81 8.08 9.88 -1.16
CA ALA A 81 7.84 10.41 0.17
C ALA A 81 6.66 11.39 0.24
N ASP A 82 6.36 12.08 -0.86
CA ASP A 82 5.21 12.99 -0.98
C ASP A 82 3.89 12.26 -1.34
N GLY A 83 3.95 10.95 -1.57
CA GLY A 83 2.79 10.12 -1.84
C GLY A 83 2.19 10.24 -3.25
N ARG A 84 2.83 10.95 -4.16
CA ARG A 84 2.27 11.26 -5.49
C ARG A 84 2.76 10.36 -6.60
N ASP A 85 4.03 9.98 -6.55
CA ASP A 85 4.70 9.31 -7.65
C ASP A 85 5.08 7.87 -7.29
N ILE A 86 5.18 7.02 -8.30
CA ILE A 86 5.74 5.69 -8.18
C ILE A 86 7.23 5.82 -8.51
N VAL A 87 8.07 5.38 -7.59
CA VAL A 87 9.52 5.44 -7.68
C VAL A 87 10.13 4.05 -7.56
N PRO A 88 11.36 3.82 -8.06
CA PRO A 88 12.08 2.58 -7.79
C PRO A 88 12.25 2.36 -6.28
N ASP A 89 12.04 1.13 -5.82
CA ASP A 89 12.24 0.76 -4.41
C ASP A 89 13.75 0.66 -4.10
N PRO A 90 14.28 1.51 -3.22
CA PRO A 90 15.71 1.47 -2.89
C PRO A 90 16.11 0.23 -2.08
N LYS A 91 15.15 -0.47 -1.46
CA LYS A 91 15.41 -1.63 -0.60
C LYS A 91 14.95 -2.96 -1.19
N GLY A 92 13.98 -2.93 -2.10
CA GLY A 92 13.27 -4.11 -2.58
C GLY A 92 13.60 -4.52 -4.00
N SER A 93 14.41 -3.75 -4.70
CA SER A 93 14.83 -4.18 -6.02
C SER A 93 15.86 -5.31 -5.87
N ASN A 94 15.38 -6.56 -5.94
CA ASN A 94 16.19 -7.68 -6.43
C ASN A 94 16.58 -7.49 -7.92
N ILE A 95 16.41 -6.29 -8.44
CA ILE A 95 17.12 -5.85 -9.62
C ILE A 95 18.57 -5.79 -9.14
N LYS A 96 19.29 -6.87 -9.35
CA LYS A 96 20.75 -6.89 -9.30
C LYS A 96 21.17 -5.58 -9.93
N ALA A 97 21.85 -4.75 -9.15
CA ALA A 97 22.26 -3.42 -9.59
C ALA A 97 22.90 -3.58 -10.96
N MET A 98 22.17 -3.23 -12.02
CA MET A 98 22.73 -3.21 -13.36
C MET A 98 23.75 -2.09 -13.38
N ASN A 99 24.99 -2.49 -13.31
CA ASN A 99 26.08 -1.53 -13.44
C ASN A 99 26.24 -1.22 -14.93
N CYS A 100 25.62 -0.13 -15.34
CA CYS A 100 25.74 0.35 -16.72
C CYS A 100 26.89 1.32 -16.82
N HIS A 101 27.86 1.01 -17.71
CA HIS A 101 28.99 1.89 -18.00
C HIS A 101 29.12 2.09 -19.51
N MET A 102 29.60 3.24 -19.89
CA MET A 102 29.89 3.56 -21.29
C MET A 102 31.20 2.90 -21.66
N GLN A 103 31.16 1.92 -22.55
CA GLN A 103 32.35 1.24 -23.07
C GLN A 103 32.65 1.74 -24.49
N GLY A 104 33.88 2.22 -24.70
CA GLY A 104 34.40 2.49 -26.03
C GLY A 104 34.04 3.85 -26.63
N GLY A 105 34.18 4.92 -25.88
CA GLY A 105 34.15 6.30 -26.41
C GLY A 105 35.57 6.82 -26.69
N SER A 106 36.06 6.75 -27.92
CA SER A 106 37.15 7.60 -28.34
C SER A 106 36.61 9.03 -28.50
N ALA A 107 37.34 10.03 -28.00
CA ALA A 107 36.90 11.41 -27.96
C ALA A 107 36.64 12.07 -29.35
N THR A 108 36.77 11.34 -30.42
CA THR A 108 36.64 11.84 -31.80
C THR A 108 35.42 11.27 -32.59
N ASN A 109 34.80 10.17 -32.11
CA ASN A 109 33.63 9.62 -32.76
C ASN A 109 32.61 9.23 -31.70
N GLY A 110 31.55 10.00 -31.54
CA GLY A 110 30.52 9.92 -30.52
C GLY A 110 29.67 8.64 -30.49
N GLY A 111 30.27 7.46 -30.58
CA GLY A 111 29.64 6.16 -30.58
C GLY A 111 30.00 5.31 -29.40
N GLY A 112 29.83 5.80 -28.17
CA GLY A 112 29.93 4.96 -26.97
C GLY A 112 28.70 4.06 -26.83
N GLN A 113 28.89 2.73 -26.72
CA GLN A 113 27.82 1.81 -26.40
C GLN A 113 27.65 1.73 -24.87
N MET A 114 26.40 1.85 -24.43
CA MET A 114 26.07 1.60 -23.03
C MET A 114 25.97 0.08 -22.81
N VAL A 115 26.88 -0.47 -22.01
CA VAL A 115 26.89 -1.88 -21.63
C VAL A 115 26.42 -2.01 -20.19
N CYS A 116 25.34 -2.75 -20.00
CA CYS A 116 24.80 -3.07 -18.68
C CYS A 116 25.14 -4.51 -18.31
N GLN A 117 25.84 -4.71 -17.21
CA GLN A 117 26.17 -6.03 -16.68
C GLN A 117 25.42 -6.29 -15.38
N SER A 118 24.73 -7.41 -15.29
CA SER A 118 24.18 -7.91 -14.04
C SER A 118 25.28 -8.61 -13.24
N GLN A 119 25.52 -8.15 -12.03
CA GLN A 119 26.36 -8.86 -11.06
C GLN A 119 25.58 -9.96 -10.36
#